data_97a48cc4a91bd42e2ef0e375b4516d3d
#
_entry.id   97a48cc4a91bd42e2ef0e375b4516d3d
#
_cell.length_a   1.000
_cell.length_b   1.000
_cell.length_c   1.000
_cell.angle_alpha   90.00
_cell.angle_beta   90.00
_cell.angle_gamma   90.00
#
_symmetry.space_group_name_H-M   'P 1'
#
loop_
_entity.id
_entity.type
_entity.pdbx_description
1 polymer ?
#
loop_
_entity_poly.entity_id
_entity_poly.type
_entity_poly.pdbx_seq_one_letter_code
_entity_poly.pdbx_strand_id
1 'polypeptide(L)'
;LGERFCSIQRRHQKILEEGPWLSEEVREELGSKVVAGAEAVGYKGLATFEFLRDSNGDFYFLEVNPRVQVEHTVTEMITGYDLVSIGIRVAAGEGIPINQNDVKIRGHAIQTRINAENPLTLAPSPGRLWECHWPSGPGVRVDSHAHTGYDMPASFDSLLAKVIVWSPTRSDAISRMKAALSETM
;
A
#
# COMPACT_ATOMS: atom_id res chain seq x y z
N LEU A 1 6.39 -11.39 0.05
CA LEU A 1 6.30 -10.60 -1.18
C LEU A 1 7.01 -9.23 -1.10
N GLY A 2 7.78 -8.98 -0.07
CA GLY A 2 8.46 -7.72 0.16
C GLY A 2 7.79 -6.86 1.23
N GLU A 3 8.53 -5.87 1.67
CA GLU A 3 8.14 -4.96 2.74
C GLU A 3 7.69 -3.60 2.21
N ARG A 4 7.01 -2.86 3.07
CA ARG A 4 6.61 -1.48 2.85
C ARG A 4 7.05 -0.62 4.04
N PHE A 5 7.52 0.56 3.76
CA PHE A 5 7.78 1.59 4.75
C PHE A 5 6.53 2.45 4.92
N CYS A 6 5.94 2.44 6.11
CA CYS A 6 4.65 3.05 6.41
C CYS A 6 4.72 4.04 7.60
N SER A 7 5.89 4.63 7.85
CA SER A 7 6.09 5.50 9.02
C SER A 7 5.50 6.90 8.87
N ILE A 8 5.13 7.32 7.64
CA ILE A 8 4.51 8.62 7.41
C ILE A 8 3.01 8.50 7.73
N GLN A 9 2.67 8.94 8.93
CA GLN A 9 1.33 8.82 9.50
C GLN A 9 0.83 10.16 10.02
N ARG A 10 -0.49 10.28 10.08
CA ARG A 10 -1.19 11.40 10.68
C ARG A 10 -2.36 10.86 11.53
N ARG A 11 -2.38 11.19 12.83
CA ARG A 11 -3.39 10.66 13.77
C ARG A 11 -3.50 9.13 13.71
N HIS A 12 -2.35 8.43 13.67
CA HIS A 12 -2.23 6.98 13.54
C HIS A 12 -2.77 6.38 12.24
N GLN A 13 -3.09 7.22 11.24
CA GLN A 13 -3.43 6.77 9.90
C GLN A 13 -2.23 6.94 8.97
N LYS A 14 -1.90 5.88 8.25
CA LYS A 14 -0.89 5.91 7.18
C LYS A 14 -1.40 6.83 6.07
N ILE A 15 -0.56 7.76 5.61
CA ILE A 15 -0.89 8.69 4.52
C ILE A 15 0.02 8.53 3.31
N LEU A 16 1.22 8.01 3.52
CA LEU A 16 2.16 7.67 2.47
C LEU A 16 2.86 6.36 2.83
N GLU A 17 2.94 5.48 1.86
CA GLU A 17 3.62 4.19 1.96
C GLU A 17 4.53 4.00 0.74
N GLU A 18 5.71 3.41 0.94
CA GLU A 18 6.65 3.16 -0.14
C GLU A 18 7.37 1.80 0.01
N GLY A 19 7.94 1.30 -1.07
CA GLY A 19 8.76 0.10 -1.08
C GLY A 19 9.50 -0.11 -2.43
N PRO A 20 10.57 -0.89 -2.42
CA PRO A 20 11.22 -1.55 -1.27
C PRO A 20 12.05 -0.57 -0.44
N TRP A 21 12.34 -0.93 0.82
CA TRP A 21 13.11 -0.08 1.75
C TRP A 21 14.32 -0.81 2.35
N LEU A 22 14.22 -2.13 2.53
CA LEU A 22 15.25 -2.95 3.15
C LEU A 22 16.25 -3.49 2.10
N SER A 23 17.46 -3.85 2.56
CA SER A 23 18.35 -4.67 1.76
C SER A 23 17.76 -6.08 1.55
N GLU A 24 18.26 -6.80 0.56
CA GLU A 24 17.76 -8.14 0.24
C GLU A 24 17.96 -9.10 1.43
N GLU A 25 19.12 -9.07 2.06
CA GLU A 25 19.47 -9.93 3.19
C GLU A 25 18.52 -9.70 4.40
N VAL A 26 18.28 -8.44 4.75
CA VAL A 26 17.37 -8.10 5.87
C VAL A 26 15.93 -8.49 5.54
N ARG A 27 15.51 -8.32 4.29
CA ARG A 27 14.17 -8.71 3.82
C ARG A 27 13.98 -10.22 3.88
N GLU A 28 14.98 -11.00 3.47
CA GLU A 28 14.94 -12.47 3.52
C GLU A 28 14.91 -12.97 4.96
N GLU A 29 15.75 -12.42 5.83
CA GLU A 29 15.75 -12.79 7.25
C GLU A 29 14.41 -12.51 7.91
N LEU A 30 13.89 -11.29 7.75
CA LEU A 30 12.60 -10.90 8.32
C LEU A 30 11.45 -11.72 7.71
N GLY A 31 11.49 -11.92 6.40
CA GLY A 31 10.50 -12.71 5.66
C GLY A 31 10.44 -14.16 6.13
N SER A 32 11.58 -14.79 6.39
CA SER A 32 11.65 -16.15 6.93
C SER A 32 10.98 -16.27 8.30
N LYS A 33 11.18 -15.29 9.18
CA LYS A 33 10.54 -15.22 10.50
C LYS A 33 9.03 -15.06 10.39
N VAL A 34 8.57 -14.21 9.46
CA VAL A 34 7.15 -13.98 9.17
C VAL A 34 6.48 -15.25 8.66
N VAL A 35 7.11 -15.95 7.71
CA VAL A 35 6.58 -17.22 7.17
C VAL A 35 6.48 -18.28 8.27
N ALA A 36 7.54 -18.47 9.06
CA ALA A 36 7.53 -19.42 10.17
C ALA A 36 6.42 -19.11 11.19
N GLY A 37 6.19 -17.83 11.50
CA GLY A 37 5.09 -17.41 12.37
C GLY A 37 3.71 -17.72 11.80
N ALA A 38 3.51 -17.49 10.51
CA ALA A 38 2.25 -17.79 9.82
C ALA A 38 1.98 -19.31 9.77
N GLU A 39 3.01 -20.11 9.47
CA GLU A 39 2.93 -21.58 9.44
C GLU A 39 2.62 -22.17 10.81
N ALA A 40 3.23 -21.64 11.87
CA ALA A 40 3.02 -22.11 13.25
C ALA A 40 1.54 -22.02 13.69
N VAL A 41 0.78 -21.09 13.13
CA VAL A 41 -0.66 -20.93 13.41
C VAL A 41 -1.56 -21.46 12.28
N GLY A 42 -0.98 -22.10 11.26
CA GLY A 42 -1.72 -22.64 10.13
C GLY A 42 -2.45 -21.58 9.30
N TYR A 43 -1.93 -20.34 9.24
CA TYR A 43 -2.59 -19.24 8.56
C TYR A 43 -2.62 -19.44 7.04
N LYS A 44 -3.78 -19.17 6.43
CA LYS A 44 -3.99 -19.23 4.98
C LYS A 44 -4.67 -17.94 4.53
N GLY A 45 -4.06 -17.22 3.59
CA GLY A 45 -4.61 -15.98 3.04
C GLY A 45 -3.59 -14.85 2.96
N LEU A 46 -4.10 -13.65 2.70
CA LEU A 46 -3.30 -12.42 2.72
C LEU A 46 -3.16 -11.90 4.15
N ALA A 47 -1.93 -11.65 4.56
CA ALA A 47 -1.66 -10.97 5.82
C ALA A 47 -0.49 -9.99 5.68
N THR A 48 -0.46 -9.03 6.57
CA THR A 48 0.69 -8.15 6.78
C THR A 48 1.11 -8.22 8.24
N PHE A 49 2.39 -8.54 8.45
CA PHE A 49 3.03 -8.46 9.76
C PHE A 49 3.65 -7.08 9.90
N GLU A 50 3.28 -6.36 10.93
CA GLU A 50 3.80 -5.01 11.20
C GLU A 50 4.89 -5.07 12.27
N PHE A 51 5.95 -4.30 12.03
CA PHE A 51 7.11 -4.19 12.90
C PHE A 51 7.47 -2.73 13.14
N LEU A 52 7.97 -2.45 14.32
CA LEU A 52 8.71 -1.23 14.60
C LEU A 52 10.19 -1.51 14.37
N ARG A 53 10.90 -0.57 13.75
CA ARG A 53 12.35 -0.62 13.60
C ARG A 53 12.97 0.50 14.40
N ASP A 54 13.92 0.17 15.27
CA ASP A 54 14.63 1.16 16.06
C ASP A 54 15.81 1.79 15.30
N SER A 55 16.53 2.71 15.98
CA SER A 55 17.70 3.39 15.43
C SER A 55 18.92 2.46 15.24
N ASN A 56 18.96 1.33 15.91
CA ASN A 56 20.01 0.33 15.77
C ASN A 56 19.76 -0.61 14.58
N GLY A 57 18.52 -0.59 14.04
CA GLY A 57 18.10 -1.43 12.94
C GLY A 57 17.34 -2.70 13.37
N ASP A 58 17.09 -2.87 14.67
CA ASP A 58 16.38 -4.01 15.23
C ASP A 58 14.88 -3.91 14.97
N PHE A 59 14.23 -5.07 14.73
CA PHE A 59 12.80 -5.16 14.45
C PHE A 59 12.04 -5.73 15.64
N TYR A 60 10.99 -5.03 16.03
CA TYR A 60 10.08 -5.42 17.10
C TYR A 60 8.69 -5.68 16.51
N PHE A 61 8.20 -6.90 16.68
CA PHE A 61 6.87 -7.28 16.23
C PHE A 61 5.80 -6.43 16.92
N LEU A 62 4.84 -5.92 16.12
CA LEU A 62 3.74 -5.10 16.61
C LEU A 62 2.41 -5.88 16.51
N GLU A 63 2.01 -6.23 15.30
CA GLU A 63 0.72 -6.91 15.06
C GLU A 63 0.69 -7.65 13.72
N VAL A 64 -0.33 -8.49 13.54
CA VAL A 64 -0.69 -9.07 12.24
C VAL A 64 -2.04 -8.53 11.80
N ASN A 65 -2.11 -8.06 10.57
CA ASN A 65 -3.36 -7.73 9.90
C ASN A 65 -3.74 -8.87 8.95
N PRO A 66 -4.66 -9.78 9.34
CA PRO A 66 -5.02 -10.98 8.55
C PRO A 66 -6.06 -10.62 7.46
N ARG A 67 -5.73 -9.67 6.64
CA ARG A 67 -6.57 -9.13 5.54
C ARG A 67 -5.72 -8.39 4.53
N VAL A 68 -6.30 -8.06 3.38
CA VAL A 68 -5.73 -7.08 2.46
C VAL A 68 -5.64 -5.70 3.16
N GLN A 69 -4.55 -4.99 2.94
CA GLN A 69 -4.38 -3.62 3.42
C GLN A 69 -4.58 -2.60 2.29
N VAL A 70 -4.87 -1.35 2.66
CA VAL A 70 -5.04 -0.25 1.68
C VAL A 70 -3.80 -0.11 0.79
N GLU A 71 -2.62 -0.27 1.39
CA GLU A 71 -1.31 -0.11 0.76
C GLU A 71 -0.78 -1.35 0.02
N HIS A 72 -1.60 -2.39 -0.20
CA HIS A 72 -1.20 -3.58 -0.97
C HIS A 72 -0.71 -3.24 -2.38
N THR A 73 -1.20 -2.17 -2.94
CA THR A 73 -0.85 -1.70 -4.29
C THR A 73 0.63 -1.34 -4.45
N VAL A 74 1.33 -0.93 -3.39
CA VAL A 74 2.80 -0.75 -3.42
C VAL A 74 3.47 -2.07 -3.74
N THR A 75 3.09 -3.16 -3.05
CA THR A 75 3.63 -4.49 -3.29
C THR A 75 3.29 -4.99 -4.70
N GLU A 76 2.06 -4.76 -5.16
CA GLU A 76 1.64 -5.12 -6.53
C GLU A 76 2.50 -4.42 -7.59
N MET A 77 2.76 -3.13 -7.42
CA MET A 77 3.54 -2.35 -8.39
C MET A 77 5.01 -2.78 -8.49
N ILE A 78 5.62 -3.22 -7.39
CA ILE A 78 7.03 -3.64 -7.38
C ILE A 78 7.21 -5.13 -7.71
N THR A 79 6.18 -5.97 -7.57
CA THR A 79 6.25 -7.42 -7.83
C THR A 79 5.54 -7.85 -9.10
N GLY A 80 4.54 -7.09 -9.55
CA GLY A 80 3.70 -7.43 -10.70
C GLY A 80 2.61 -8.45 -10.41
N TYR A 81 2.36 -8.81 -9.15
CA TYR A 81 1.31 -9.76 -8.76
C TYR A 81 0.03 -9.03 -8.32
N ASP A 82 -1.12 -9.51 -8.76
CA ASP A 82 -2.44 -9.10 -8.27
C ASP A 82 -2.75 -9.83 -6.96
N LEU A 83 -2.55 -9.14 -5.83
CA LEU A 83 -2.71 -9.74 -4.50
C LEU A 83 -4.17 -10.02 -4.16
N VAL A 84 -5.09 -9.22 -4.65
CA VAL A 84 -6.53 -9.43 -4.41
C VAL A 84 -7.00 -10.70 -5.11
N SER A 85 -6.65 -10.86 -6.39
CA SER A 85 -6.95 -12.08 -7.16
C SER A 85 -6.35 -13.32 -6.51
N ILE A 86 -5.06 -13.26 -6.12
CA ILE A 86 -4.39 -14.37 -5.44
C ILE A 86 -5.06 -14.68 -4.10
N GLY A 87 -5.41 -13.67 -3.31
CA GLY A 87 -6.11 -13.86 -2.05
C GLY A 87 -7.45 -14.58 -2.20
N ILE A 88 -8.23 -14.23 -3.23
CA ILE A 88 -9.50 -14.90 -3.56
C ILE A 88 -9.26 -16.37 -3.94
N ARG A 89 -8.28 -16.66 -4.78
CA ARG A 89 -7.92 -18.02 -5.19
C ARG A 89 -7.47 -18.89 -4.02
N VAL A 90 -6.64 -18.32 -3.12
CA VAL A 90 -6.22 -19.00 -1.89
C VAL A 90 -7.43 -19.31 -0.99
N ALA A 91 -8.35 -18.34 -0.84
CA ALA A 91 -9.58 -18.54 -0.08
C ALA A 91 -10.51 -19.59 -0.70
N ALA A 92 -10.50 -19.73 -2.03
CA ALA A 92 -11.21 -20.78 -2.76
C ALA A 92 -10.55 -22.18 -2.64
N GLY A 93 -9.38 -22.28 -2.00
CA GLY A 93 -8.68 -23.55 -1.80
C GLY A 93 -7.71 -23.95 -2.91
N GLU A 94 -7.41 -23.06 -3.87
CA GLU A 94 -6.50 -23.35 -4.99
C GLU A 94 -5.01 -23.40 -4.58
N GLY A 95 -4.68 -23.03 -3.34
CA GLY A 95 -3.30 -22.88 -2.89
C GLY A 95 -2.67 -21.56 -3.35
N ILE A 96 -1.37 -21.39 -3.06
CA ILE A 96 -0.61 -20.20 -3.45
C ILE A 96 -0.04 -20.42 -4.85
N PRO A 97 -0.45 -19.62 -5.87
CA PRO A 97 -0.03 -19.84 -7.27
C PRO A 97 1.34 -19.23 -7.59
N ILE A 98 2.14 -18.90 -6.57
CA ILE A 98 3.44 -18.24 -6.72
C ILE A 98 4.49 -19.03 -5.94
N ASN A 99 5.65 -19.29 -6.56
CA ASN A 99 6.81 -19.77 -5.82
C ASN A 99 7.61 -18.56 -5.31
N GLN A 100 8.10 -18.63 -4.07
CA GLN A 100 8.89 -17.56 -3.48
C GLN A 100 10.12 -17.18 -4.32
N ASN A 101 10.77 -18.15 -4.95
CA ASN A 101 11.95 -17.94 -5.77
C ASN A 101 11.67 -17.17 -7.09
N ASP A 102 10.40 -17.11 -7.51
CA ASP A 102 9.99 -16.41 -8.72
C ASP A 102 9.63 -14.94 -8.43
N VAL A 103 9.50 -14.58 -7.15
CA VAL A 103 9.19 -13.22 -6.73
C VAL A 103 10.39 -12.31 -6.94
N LYS A 104 10.25 -11.35 -7.85
CA LYS A 104 11.28 -10.35 -8.13
C LYS A 104 10.74 -8.96 -7.81
N ILE A 105 11.45 -8.26 -6.95
CA ILE A 105 11.16 -6.86 -6.64
C ILE A 105 11.85 -5.98 -7.68
N ARG A 106 11.08 -5.07 -8.31
CA ARG A 106 11.57 -4.21 -9.39
C ARG A 106 11.20 -2.76 -9.12
N GLY A 107 12.19 -1.89 -9.24
CA GLY A 107 12.02 -0.45 -9.10
C GLY A 107 11.54 -0.05 -7.70
N HIS A 108 10.82 1.06 -7.63
CA HIS A 108 10.32 1.64 -6.39
C HIS A 108 8.90 2.17 -6.61
N ALA A 109 8.01 1.88 -5.69
CA ALA A 109 6.63 2.39 -5.72
C ALA A 109 6.34 3.23 -4.48
N ILE A 110 5.55 4.28 -4.67
CA ILE A 110 5.04 5.14 -3.61
C ILE A 110 3.52 5.23 -3.77
N GLN A 111 2.81 5.09 -2.66
CA GLN A 111 1.38 5.32 -2.58
C GLN A 111 1.10 6.49 -1.66
N THR A 112 0.09 7.30 -2.00
CA THR A 112 -0.51 8.27 -1.08
C THR A 112 -2.03 8.15 -1.12
N ARG A 113 -2.66 8.52 0.00
CA ARG A 113 -4.12 8.53 0.15
C ARG A 113 -4.64 9.93 -0.09
N ILE A 114 -5.73 10.02 -0.85
CA ILE A 114 -6.48 11.26 -1.06
C ILE A 114 -7.78 11.14 -0.27
N ASN A 115 -7.93 12.01 0.71
CA ASN A 115 -9.06 11.98 1.65
C ASN A 115 -9.93 13.23 1.50
N ALA A 116 -11.25 13.05 1.63
CA ALA A 116 -12.21 14.15 1.77
C ALA A 116 -12.13 14.74 3.18
N GLU A 117 -11.19 15.66 3.38
CA GLU A 117 -10.90 16.30 4.66
C GLU A 117 -10.72 17.81 4.51
N ASN A 118 -11.13 18.57 5.51
CA ASN A 118 -10.82 19.97 5.58
C ASN A 118 -9.30 20.17 5.77
N PRO A 119 -8.59 20.89 4.88
CA PRO A 119 -7.13 20.99 4.94
C PRO A 119 -6.58 21.71 6.18
N LEU A 120 -7.38 22.52 6.86
CA LEU A 120 -6.98 23.25 8.05
C LEU A 120 -7.23 22.46 9.34
N THR A 121 -8.42 21.84 9.45
CA THR A 121 -8.84 21.15 10.67
C THR A 121 -8.57 19.64 10.62
N LEU A 122 -8.34 19.10 9.42
CA LEU A 122 -8.18 17.67 9.15
C LEU A 122 -9.40 16.84 9.56
N ALA A 123 -10.55 17.49 9.71
CA ALA A 123 -11.81 16.82 9.96
C ALA A 123 -12.37 16.26 8.63
N PRO A 124 -13.08 15.12 8.66
CA PRO A 124 -13.82 14.64 7.51
C PRO A 124 -14.73 15.73 6.93
N SER A 125 -14.74 15.85 5.61
CA SER A 125 -15.52 16.84 4.87
C SER A 125 -16.43 16.11 3.87
N PRO A 126 -17.54 15.51 4.35
CA PRO A 126 -18.50 14.87 3.46
C PRO A 126 -19.20 15.91 2.58
N GLY A 127 -19.74 15.46 1.45
CA GLY A 127 -20.47 16.32 0.52
C GLY A 127 -20.16 15.96 -0.93
N ARG A 128 -20.64 16.84 -1.83
CA ARG A 128 -20.53 16.59 -3.27
C ARG A 128 -19.20 17.01 -3.84
N LEU A 129 -18.56 16.11 -4.60
CA LEU A 129 -17.40 16.41 -5.44
C LEU A 129 -17.89 17.06 -6.74
N TRP A 130 -17.73 18.37 -6.84
CA TRP A 130 -18.15 19.13 -8.02
C TRP A 130 -17.24 18.90 -9.22
N GLU A 131 -15.97 18.69 -8.94
CA GLU A 131 -14.94 18.35 -9.91
C GLU A 131 -14.02 17.30 -9.34
N CYS A 132 -13.60 16.36 -10.17
CA CYS A 132 -12.70 15.29 -9.77
C CYS A 132 -11.84 14.91 -10.97
N HIS A 133 -10.56 15.15 -10.87
CA HIS A 133 -9.58 14.76 -11.87
C HIS A 133 -8.48 13.93 -11.24
N TRP A 134 -8.25 12.74 -11.81
CA TRP A 134 -7.20 11.84 -11.36
C TRP A 134 -6.02 11.86 -12.32
N PRO A 135 -4.77 11.86 -11.80
CA PRO A 135 -3.58 11.81 -12.62
C PRO A 135 -3.50 10.50 -13.41
N SER A 136 -2.85 10.53 -14.55
CA SER A 136 -2.67 9.36 -15.40
C SER A 136 -1.31 9.37 -16.11
N GLY A 137 -1.00 8.27 -16.80
CA GLY A 137 0.22 8.14 -17.59
C GLY A 137 1.13 6.99 -17.15
N PRO A 138 2.28 6.82 -17.81
CA PRO A 138 3.16 5.70 -17.54
C PRO A 138 3.64 5.66 -16.08
N GLY A 139 3.43 4.51 -15.40
CA GLY A 139 3.82 4.32 -14.01
C GLY A 139 2.97 5.09 -13.00
N VAL A 140 1.78 5.55 -13.38
CA VAL A 140 0.75 6.10 -12.49
C VAL A 140 -0.45 5.17 -12.48
N ARG A 141 -0.91 4.81 -11.29
CA ARG A 141 -2.14 4.05 -11.04
C ARG A 141 -2.98 4.81 -10.03
N VAL A 142 -4.28 4.88 -10.27
CA VAL A 142 -5.24 5.42 -9.31
C VAL A 142 -6.32 4.38 -9.05
N ASP A 143 -6.50 4.03 -7.79
CA ASP A 143 -7.63 3.22 -7.33
C ASP A 143 -8.61 4.15 -6.62
N SER A 144 -9.77 4.38 -7.21
CA SER A 144 -10.80 5.29 -6.70
C SER A 144 -12.19 4.79 -7.02
N HIS A 145 -13.13 5.09 -6.14
CA HIS A 145 -14.57 5.01 -6.40
C HIS A 145 -15.17 6.40 -6.70
N ALA A 146 -14.40 7.47 -6.46
CA ALA A 146 -14.87 8.83 -6.57
C ALA A 146 -14.75 9.35 -8.02
N HIS A 147 -15.76 10.12 -8.42
CA HIS A 147 -15.87 10.76 -9.72
C HIS A 147 -16.57 12.13 -9.60
N THR A 148 -16.51 12.94 -10.62
CA THR A 148 -17.28 14.21 -10.66
C THR A 148 -18.76 13.94 -10.40
N GLY A 149 -19.33 14.67 -9.44
CA GLY A 149 -20.72 14.50 -9.00
C GLY A 149 -20.95 13.44 -7.92
N TYR A 150 -19.90 12.75 -7.45
CA TYR A 150 -20.01 11.79 -6.35
C TYR A 150 -20.35 12.49 -5.03
N ASP A 151 -21.32 11.96 -4.30
CA ASP A 151 -21.70 12.44 -2.97
C ASP A 151 -21.01 11.59 -1.91
N MET A 152 -19.98 12.17 -1.27
CA MET A 152 -19.21 11.52 -0.21
C MET A 152 -20.06 11.40 1.06
N PRO A 153 -20.39 10.18 1.51
CA PRO A 153 -21.22 10.00 2.71
C PRO A 153 -20.43 10.27 3.99
N ALA A 154 -21.14 10.78 5.01
CA ALA A 154 -20.55 11.04 6.32
C ALA A 154 -20.35 9.78 7.19
N SER A 155 -20.93 8.64 6.79
CA SER A 155 -20.95 7.41 7.57
C SER A 155 -19.79 6.46 7.33
N PHE A 156 -18.90 6.78 6.38
CA PHE A 156 -17.72 5.99 6.04
C PHE A 156 -16.43 6.78 6.22
N ASP A 157 -15.29 6.11 6.05
CA ASP A 157 -13.97 6.73 6.02
C ASP A 157 -13.89 7.78 4.90
N SER A 158 -13.07 8.80 5.13
CA SER A 158 -12.89 9.92 4.18
C SER A 158 -12.09 9.58 2.93
N LEU A 159 -11.59 8.36 2.77
CA LEU A 159 -10.76 7.94 1.66
C LEU A 159 -11.50 8.02 0.33
N LEU A 160 -11.03 8.86 -0.59
CA LEU A 160 -11.54 9.01 -1.95
C LEU A 160 -10.75 8.18 -2.97
N ALA A 161 -9.44 8.19 -2.84
CA ALA A 161 -8.55 7.51 -3.76
C ALA A 161 -7.21 7.15 -3.14
N LYS A 162 -6.54 6.21 -3.79
CA LYS A 162 -5.10 5.98 -3.65
C LYS A 162 -4.44 6.37 -4.96
N VAL A 163 -3.43 7.22 -4.90
CA VAL A 163 -2.54 7.50 -6.02
C VAL A 163 -1.27 6.72 -5.80
N ILE A 164 -0.91 5.87 -6.74
CA ILE A 164 0.25 5.00 -6.69
C ILE A 164 1.14 5.32 -7.89
N VAL A 165 2.43 5.50 -7.64
CA VAL A 165 3.41 5.67 -8.70
C VAL A 165 4.49 4.61 -8.61
N TRP A 166 5.05 4.27 -9.77
CA TRP A 166 6.18 3.38 -9.88
C TRP A 166 7.25 3.99 -10.79
N SER A 167 8.52 3.81 -10.44
CA SER A 167 9.67 4.18 -11.27
C SER A 167 10.84 3.24 -11.02
N PRO A 168 11.83 3.19 -11.93
CA PRO A 168 13.02 2.36 -11.72
C PRO A 168 13.82 2.74 -10.46
N THR A 169 13.80 4.01 -10.05
CA THR A 169 14.49 4.50 -8.86
C THR A 169 13.54 5.21 -7.90
N ARG A 170 13.91 5.28 -6.61
CA ARG A 170 13.15 6.03 -5.59
C ARG A 170 13.09 7.53 -5.93
N SER A 171 14.17 8.12 -6.41
CA SER A 171 14.21 9.55 -6.77
C SER A 171 13.20 9.88 -7.87
N ASP A 172 13.12 9.02 -8.89
CA ASP A 172 12.17 9.19 -9.99
C ASP A 172 10.72 8.94 -9.52
N ALA A 173 10.51 7.99 -8.60
CA ALA A 173 9.20 7.76 -8.00
C ALA A 173 8.72 8.98 -7.21
N ILE A 174 9.60 9.63 -6.44
CA ILE A 174 9.30 10.87 -5.73
C ILE A 174 8.92 11.98 -6.71
N SER A 175 9.70 12.15 -7.78
CA SER A 175 9.43 13.18 -8.80
C SER A 175 8.09 12.93 -9.50
N ARG A 176 7.79 11.67 -9.82
CA ARG A 176 6.52 11.26 -10.42
C ARG A 176 5.34 11.46 -9.47
N MET A 177 5.50 11.15 -8.18
CA MET A 177 4.45 11.38 -7.19
C MET A 177 4.13 12.89 -7.05
N LYS A 178 5.15 13.75 -7.04
CA LYS A 178 4.95 15.20 -7.01
C LYS A 178 4.15 15.68 -8.23
N ALA A 179 4.48 15.21 -9.42
CA ALA A 179 3.74 15.53 -10.65
C ALA A 179 2.29 15.02 -10.56
N ALA A 180 2.09 13.76 -10.21
CA ALA A 180 0.76 13.17 -10.07
C ALA A 180 -0.12 13.92 -9.06
N LEU A 181 0.44 14.31 -7.92
CA LEU A 181 -0.30 15.09 -6.92
C LEU A 181 -0.64 16.51 -7.41
N SER A 182 0.20 17.13 -8.24
CA SER A 182 -0.10 18.45 -8.81
C SER A 182 -1.22 18.41 -9.87
N GLU A 183 -1.47 17.25 -10.46
CA GLU A 183 -2.56 17.03 -11.44
C GLU A 183 -3.87 16.60 -10.78
N THR A 184 -3.84 16.24 -9.50
CA THR A 184 -5.03 15.78 -8.76
C THR A 184 -5.91 16.96 -8.38
N MET A 185 -7.17 16.97 -8.78
CA MET A 185 -8.19 17.96 -8.44
C MET A 185 -9.48 17.28 -7.95
#